data_00e15e6c06b5760977c1f5a22a2feec8
#
_entry.id   00e15e6c06b5760977c1f5a22a2feec8
#
_cell.length_a   1.000
_cell.length_b   1.000
_cell.length_c   1.000
_cell.angle_alpha   90.00
_cell.angle_beta   90.00
_cell.angle_gamma   90.00
#
_symmetry.space_group_name_H-M   'P 1'
#
loop_
_entity.id
_entity.type
_entity.pdbx_description
1 polymer ?
#
loop_
_entity_poly.entity_id
_entity_poly.type
_entity_poly.pdbx_seq_one_letter_code
_entity_poly.pdbx_strand_id
1 'polypeptide(L)'
;MIAAYIGAIQCWLGWTIAGSMWEGYNPVRQTISDLAAPESPVRLLMSAFFLLGGTLSIIAAIWLKGLALPGRIAILVSGIATYGLTIFPTPLIGYSTPHRVFAITSFVLSSAWPLLSMRFDKKYPALVRPLVSILVTAGFTVFSVYFLIVWTDPSVMFVGVVERALAVAQSWYLVAVALTLYYRQPKAVLS
;
A
#
# COMPACT_ATOMS: atom_id res chain seq x y z
N MET A 1 -9.55 9.23 8.49
CA MET A 1 -10.51 8.43 7.72
C MET A 1 -10.48 8.78 6.24
N ILE A 2 -10.83 10.00 5.83
CA ILE A 2 -10.94 10.40 4.41
C ILE A 2 -9.67 10.08 3.61
N ALA A 3 -8.49 10.41 4.11
CA ALA A 3 -7.22 10.14 3.41
C ALA A 3 -7.00 8.64 3.13
N ALA A 4 -7.33 7.74 4.08
CA ALA A 4 -7.21 6.31 3.84
C ALA A 4 -8.19 5.84 2.74
N TYR A 5 -9.42 6.34 2.77
CA TYR A 5 -10.44 5.99 1.78
C TYR A 5 -10.07 6.48 0.37
N ILE A 6 -9.70 7.77 0.25
CA ILE A 6 -9.24 8.33 -1.03
C ILE A 6 -7.98 7.59 -1.50
N GLY A 7 -7.06 7.24 -0.58
CA GLY A 7 -5.84 6.48 -0.88
C GLY A 7 -6.11 5.12 -1.51
N ALA A 8 -7.08 4.37 -0.98
CA ALA A 8 -7.45 3.08 -1.54
C ALA A 8 -8.13 3.20 -2.91
N ILE A 9 -9.03 4.17 -3.08
CA ILE A 9 -9.70 4.40 -4.36
C ILE A 9 -8.73 4.87 -5.44
N GLN A 10 -7.89 5.88 -5.13
CA GLN A 10 -6.95 6.42 -6.11
C GLN A 10 -5.89 5.37 -6.53
N CYS A 11 -5.49 4.49 -5.60
CA CYS A 11 -4.58 3.40 -5.91
C CYS A 11 -5.17 2.51 -7.01
N TRP A 12 -6.42 2.04 -6.83
CA TRP A 12 -7.13 1.24 -7.82
C TRP A 12 -7.39 2.00 -9.13
N LEU A 13 -7.86 3.24 -9.06
CA LEU A 13 -8.09 4.08 -10.24
C LEU A 13 -6.78 4.36 -11.00
N GLY A 14 -5.68 4.61 -10.27
CA GLY A 14 -4.41 4.99 -10.85
C GLY A 14 -3.89 3.96 -11.85
N TRP A 15 -3.75 2.72 -11.43
CA TRP A 15 -3.28 1.69 -12.35
C TRP A 15 -4.31 1.31 -13.42
N THR A 16 -5.62 1.44 -13.12
CA THR A 16 -6.67 1.13 -14.09
C THR A 16 -6.66 2.17 -15.22
N ILE A 17 -6.63 3.47 -14.87
CA ILE A 17 -6.58 4.56 -15.85
C ILE A 17 -5.26 4.53 -16.62
N ALA A 18 -4.12 4.48 -15.94
CA ALA A 18 -2.82 4.45 -16.60
C ALA A 18 -2.70 3.21 -17.52
N GLY A 19 -3.11 2.04 -17.05
CA GLY A 19 -3.06 0.81 -17.83
C GLY A 19 -3.95 0.85 -19.08
N SER A 20 -5.14 1.46 -18.99
CA SER A 20 -6.03 1.62 -20.16
C SER A 20 -5.51 2.60 -21.20
N MET A 21 -4.61 3.51 -20.82
CA MET A 21 -4.00 4.50 -21.73
C MET A 21 -2.72 4.00 -22.39
N TRP A 22 -2.23 2.81 -22.04
CA TRP A 22 -1.03 2.23 -22.63
C TRP A 22 -1.40 1.02 -23.48
N GLU A 23 -1.40 1.19 -24.82
CA GLU A 23 -1.63 0.11 -25.78
C GLU A 23 -0.57 -1.00 -25.60
N GLY A 24 -1.04 -2.25 -25.48
CA GLY A 24 -0.20 -3.42 -25.25
C GLY A 24 0.19 -3.68 -23.78
N TYR A 25 -0.19 -2.81 -22.84
CA TYR A 25 -0.02 -3.10 -21.42
C TYR A 25 -0.88 -4.29 -20.99
N ASN A 26 -0.24 -5.26 -20.34
CA ASN A 26 -0.93 -6.43 -19.82
C ASN A 26 -0.94 -6.43 -18.28
N PRO A 27 -2.06 -6.08 -17.62
CA PRO A 27 -2.14 -5.98 -16.17
C PRO A 27 -2.00 -7.32 -15.43
N VAL A 28 -2.07 -8.45 -16.15
CA VAL A 28 -1.84 -9.77 -15.57
C VAL A 28 -0.33 -10.02 -15.43
N ARG A 29 0.44 -9.69 -16.47
CA ARG A 29 1.87 -9.99 -16.57
C ARG A 29 2.77 -8.87 -16.09
N GLN A 30 2.29 -7.63 -16.13
CA GLN A 30 3.07 -6.44 -15.81
C GLN A 30 2.65 -5.85 -14.47
N THR A 31 3.64 -5.39 -13.72
CA THR A 31 3.46 -4.79 -12.42
C THR A 31 2.84 -3.39 -12.50
N ILE A 32 2.38 -2.87 -11.38
CA ILE A 32 1.97 -1.46 -11.26
C ILE A 32 3.19 -0.55 -11.49
N SER A 33 4.37 -0.98 -11.05
CA SER A 33 5.62 -0.23 -11.21
C SER A 33 6.04 -0.09 -12.67
N ASP A 34 5.69 -1.05 -13.54
CA ASP A 34 5.98 -0.96 -14.98
C ASP A 34 5.25 0.22 -15.64
N LEU A 35 4.08 0.62 -15.11
CA LEU A 35 3.38 1.82 -15.56
C LEU A 35 4.16 3.12 -15.29
N ALA A 36 5.05 3.11 -14.29
CA ALA A 36 5.92 4.24 -13.95
C ALA A 36 7.36 4.07 -14.49
N ALA A 37 7.64 3.03 -15.31
CA ALA A 37 8.93 2.79 -15.90
C ALA A 37 9.39 3.96 -16.80
N PRO A 38 10.70 4.20 -16.97
CA PRO A 38 11.21 5.25 -17.85
C PRO A 38 10.68 5.15 -19.30
N GLU A 39 10.46 3.93 -19.78
CA GLU A 39 10.00 3.62 -21.12
C GLU A 39 8.46 3.65 -21.27
N SER A 40 7.73 3.78 -20.15
CA SER A 40 6.27 3.79 -20.16
C SER A 40 5.72 5.11 -20.71
N PRO A 41 4.78 5.08 -21.66
CA PRO A 41 4.13 6.29 -22.16
C PRO A 41 3.26 6.98 -21.12
N VAL A 42 2.89 6.29 -20.06
CA VAL A 42 2.04 6.78 -18.95
C VAL A 42 2.84 7.03 -17.65
N ARG A 43 4.17 7.05 -17.74
CA ARG A 43 5.08 7.21 -16.62
C ARG A 43 4.71 8.35 -15.69
N LEU A 44 4.51 9.55 -16.23
CA LEU A 44 4.22 10.74 -15.43
C LEU A 44 2.88 10.63 -14.71
N LEU A 45 1.87 10.07 -15.38
CA LEU A 45 0.56 9.85 -14.79
C LEU A 45 0.66 8.87 -13.62
N MET A 46 1.30 7.71 -13.82
CA MET A 46 1.44 6.72 -12.73
C MET A 46 2.33 7.24 -11.60
N SER A 47 3.38 7.98 -11.91
CA SER A 47 4.21 8.66 -10.90
C SER A 47 3.40 9.64 -10.05
N ALA A 48 2.49 10.40 -10.66
CA ALA A 48 1.59 11.29 -9.93
C ALA A 48 0.67 10.52 -8.99
N PHE A 49 0.15 9.36 -9.41
CA PHE A 49 -0.63 8.48 -8.53
C PHE A 49 0.19 7.90 -7.37
N PHE A 50 1.45 7.54 -7.58
CA PHE A 50 2.34 7.12 -6.49
C PHE A 50 2.59 8.25 -5.49
N LEU A 51 2.88 9.47 -5.96
CA LEU A 51 3.06 10.64 -5.10
C LEU A 51 1.79 10.95 -4.29
N LEU A 52 0.63 10.90 -4.95
CA LEU A 52 -0.66 11.09 -4.27
C LEU A 52 -0.90 10.01 -3.22
N GLY A 53 -0.65 8.74 -3.55
CA GLY A 53 -0.82 7.61 -2.63
C GLY A 53 0.10 7.72 -1.41
N GLY A 54 1.37 8.05 -1.62
CA GLY A 54 2.34 8.31 -0.55
C GLY A 54 1.90 9.46 0.36
N THR A 55 1.45 10.58 -0.23
CA THR A 55 0.91 11.74 0.51
C THR A 55 -0.29 11.35 1.37
N LEU A 56 -1.26 10.62 0.80
CA LEU A 56 -2.45 10.18 1.52
C LEU A 56 -2.13 9.20 2.66
N SER A 57 -1.13 8.34 2.47
CA SER A 57 -0.62 7.46 3.53
C SER A 57 0.02 8.24 4.67
N ILE A 58 0.83 9.26 4.37
CA ILE A 58 1.42 10.16 5.37
C ILE A 58 0.34 10.91 6.14
N ILE A 59 -0.66 11.47 5.44
CA ILE A 59 -1.79 12.14 6.08
C ILE A 59 -2.57 11.17 6.96
N ALA A 60 -2.85 9.95 6.49
CA ALA A 60 -3.51 8.92 7.29
C ALA A 60 -2.72 8.59 8.56
N ALA A 61 -1.40 8.42 8.46
CA ALA A 61 -0.52 8.16 9.61
C ALA A 61 -0.56 9.28 10.66
N ILE A 62 -0.62 10.53 10.24
CA ILE A 62 -0.69 11.69 11.15
C ILE A 62 -2.03 11.73 11.88
N TRP A 63 -3.13 11.49 11.18
CA TRP A 63 -4.48 11.72 11.71
C TRP A 63 -5.13 10.50 12.37
N LEU A 64 -4.68 9.27 12.10
CA LEU A 64 -5.21 8.06 12.72
C LEU A 64 -4.65 7.85 14.14
N LYS A 65 -4.88 8.81 15.03
CA LYS A 65 -4.39 8.79 16.43
C LYS A 65 -4.90 7.60 17.27
N GLY A 66 -5.96 6.92 16.83
CA GLY A 66 -6.44 5.68 17.44
C GLY A 66 -5.48 4.49 17.29
N LEU A 67 -4.60 4.51 16.29
CA LEU A 67 -3.53 3.54 16.13
C LEU A 67 -2.39 3.80 17.13
N ALA A 68 -1.64 2.75 17.49
CA ALA A 68 -0.41 2.92 18.26
C ALA A 68 0.66 3.62 17.43
N LEU A 69 1.53 4.40 18.11
CA LEU A 69 2.56 5.20 17.42
C LEU A 69 3.47 4.38 16.50
N PRO A 70 3.97 3.19 16.89
CA PRO A 70 4.81 2.39 15.98
C PRO A 70 4.13 2.03 14.66
N GLY A 71 2.84 1.68 14.68
CA GLY A 71 2.09 1.40 13.47
C GLY A 71 1.87 2.64 12.60
N ARG A 72 1.63 3.81 13.22
CA ARG A 72 1.56 5.08 12.50
C ARG A 72 2.88 5.43 11.82
N ILE A 73 4.01 5.21 12.50
CA ILE A 73 5.35 5.39 11.93
C ILE A 73 5.56 4.43 10.74
N ALA A 74 5.13 3.18 10.85
CA ALA A 74 5.22 2.22 9.73
C ALA A 74 4.44 2.70 8.50
N ILE A 75 3.19 3.18 8.68
CA ILE A 75 2.38 3.73 7.58
C ILE A 75 3.05 4.98 6.98
N LEU A 76 3.60 5.88 7.81
CA LEU A 76 4.29 7.08 7.36
C LEU A 76 5.52 6.73 6.53
N VAL A 77 6.39 5.84 7.03
CA VAL A 77 7.61 5.44 6.32
C VAL A 77 7.28 4.68 5.03
N SER A 78 6.22 3.84 5.03
CA SER A 78 5.72 3.22 3.80
C SER A 78 5.28 4.27 2.76
N GLY A 79 4.58 5.32 3.18
CA GLY A 79 4.20 6.44 2.31
C GLY A 79 5.42 7.19 1.74
N ILE A 80 6.45 7.43 2.56
CA ILE A 80 7.72 8.03 2.10
C ILE A 80 8.42 7.09 1.12
N ALA A 81 8.45 5.78 1.39
CA ALA A 81 9.06 4.79 0.50
C ALA A 81 8.37 4.77 -0.87
N THR A 82 7.06 5.03 -0.93
CA THR A 82 6.32 5.14 -2.19
C THR A 82 6.82 6.32 -3.06
N TYR A 83 7.31 7.42 -2.47
CA TYR A 83 7.98 8.48 -3.24
C TYR A 83 9.27 7.99 -3.89
N GLY A 84 10.01 7.11 -3.20
CA GLY A 84 11.21 6.49 -3.75
C GLY A 84 10.96 5.71 -5.04
N LEU A 85 9.77 5.11 -5.23
CA LEU A 85 9.40 4.43 -6.46
C LEU A 85 9.34 5.38 -7.66
N THR A 86 8.98 6.64 -7.42
CA THR A 86 8.92 7.68 -8.46
C THR A 86 10.30 8.24 -8.80
N ILE A 87 11.14 8.43 -7.76
CA ILE A 87 12.49 8.97 -7.90
C ILE A 87 13.42 7.94 -8.57
N PHE A 88 13.24 6.66 -8.24
CA PHE A 88 14.02 5.54 -8.73
C PHE A 88 13.10 4.53 -9.45
N PRO A 89 12.58 4.85 -10.63
CA PRO A 89 11.69 3.95 -11.35
C PRO A 89 12.39 2.64 -11.72
N THR A 90 11.61 1.56 -11.87
CA THR A 90 12.11 0.32 -12.43
C THR A 90 12.13 0.41 -13.95
N PRO A 91 13.17 -0.05 -14.67
CA PRO A 91 13.13 -0.19 -16.12
C PRO A 91 12.26 -1.39 -16.52
N LEU A 92 11.71 -1.40 -17.74
CA LEU A 92 10.95 -2.54 -18.27
C LEU A 92 11.83 -3.78 -18.50
N ILE A 93 13.12 -3.57 -18.80
CA ILE A 93 14.11 -4.63 -18.99
C ILE A 93 15.20 -4.47 -17.92
N GLY A 94 15.42 -5.52 -17.14
CA GLY A 94 16.38 -5.50 -16.04
C GLY A 94 15.74 -5.11 -14.70
N TYR A 95 16.50 -4.41 -13.85
CA TYR A 95 16.00 -4.00 -12.53
C TYR A 95 16.74 -2.76 -12.01
N SER A 96 16.09 -2.06 -11.08
CA SER A 96 16.68 -0.96 -10.32
C SER A 96 16.80 -1.39 -8.84
N THR A 97 18.01 -1.49 -8.33
CA THR A 97 18.23 -1.83 -6.90
C THR A 97 17.57 -0.81 -5.96
N PRO A 98 17.71 0.51 -6.16
CA PRO A 98 16.99 1.48 -5.34
C PRO A 98 15.47 1.29 -5.38
N HIS A 99 14.89 1.05 -6.58
CA HIS A 99 13.45 0.77 -6.71
C HIS A 99 13.03 -0.43 -5.84
N ARG A 100 13.78 -1.53 -5.94
CA ARG A 100 13.50 -2.75 -5.14
C ARG A 100 13.56 -2.48 -3.65
N VAL A 101 14.53 -1.71 -3.17
CA VAL A 101 14.63 -1.34 -1.76
C VAL A 101 13.38 -0.56 -1.31
N PHE A 102 12.96 0.45 -2.05
CA PHE A 102 11.77 1.23 -1.72
C PHE A 102 10.48 0.41 -1.82
N ALA A 103 10.34 -0.44 -2.85
CA ALA A 103 9.19 -1.31 -3.00
C ALA A 103 9.08 -2.32 -1.84
N ILE A 104 10.16 -3.03 -1.52
CA ILE A 104 10.20 -3.97 -0.39
C ILE A 104 9.90 -3.25 0.92
N THR A 105 10.50 -2.09 1.16
CA THR A 105 10.24 -1.28 2.37
C THR A 105 8.77 -0.91 2.47
N SER A 106 8.15 -0.45 1.38
CA SER A 106 6.74 -0.10 1.35
C SER A 106 5.85 -1.31 1.64
N PHE A 107 6.05 -2.45 0.97
CA PHE A 107 5.24 -3.66 1.18
C PHE A 107 5.42 -4.26 2.58
N VAL A 108 6.66 -4.33 3.09
CA VAL A 108 6.95 -4.85 4.43
C VAL A 108 6.28 -4.00 5.51
N LEU A 109 6.40 -2.68 5.44
CA LEU A 109 5.80 -1.79 6.42
C LEU A 109 4.27 -1.75 6.30
N SER A 110 3.73 -1.87 5.07
CA SER A 110 2.30 -2.02 4.85
C SER A 110 1.75 -3.37 5.35
N SER A 111 2.58 -4.40 5.47
CA SER A 111 2.22 -5.67 6.10
C SER A 111 2.34 -5.63 7.62
N ALA A 112 3.33 -4.91 8.16
CA ALA A 112 3.67 -4.92 9.57
C ALA A 112 2.83 -3.95 10.42
N TRP A 113 2.30 -2.86 9.82
CA TRP A 113 1.61 -1.83 10.61
C TRP A 113 0.43 -2.36 11.43
N PRO A 114 -0.36 -3.39 11.04
CA PRO A 114 -1.44 -3.88 11.89
C PRO A 114 -0.93 -4.42 13.23
N LEU A 115 0.16 -5.19 13.21
CA LEU A 115 0.83 -5.69 14.41
C LEU A 115 1.39 -4.54 15.26
N LEU A 116 2.07 -3.60 14.63
CA LEU A 116 2.66 -2.44 15.29
C LEU A 116 1.62 -1.45 15.84
N SER A 117 0.37 -1.57 15.39
CA SER A 117 -0.76 -0.73 15.83
C SER A 117 -1.62 -1.36 16.91
N MET A 118 -1.26 -2.55 17.43
CA MET A 118 -2.08 -3.29 18.38
C MET A 118 -2.52 -2.46 19.57
N ARG A 119 -3.79 -2.67 19.98
CA ARG A 119 -4.42 -2.11 21.17
C ARG A 119 -5.04 -3.22 22.01
N PHE A 120 -4.64 -3.31 23.27
CA PHE A 120 -5.06 -4.38 24.17
C PHE A 120 -6.41 -4.10 24.84
N ASP A 121 -6.77 -2.83 25.02
CA ASP A 121 -8.01 -2.42 25.68
C ASP A 121 -9.22 -2.72 24.78
N LYS A 122 -10.27 -3.30 25.38
CA LYS A 122 -11.53 -3.66 24.72
C LYS A 122 -12.33 -2.47 24.18
N LYS A 123 -12.01 -1.24 24.59
CA LYS A 123 -12.61 -0.02 24.01
C LYS A 123 -12.24 0.19 22.55
N TYR A 124 -11.09 -0.33 22.09
CA TYR A 124 -10.68 -0.24 20.69
C TYR A 124 -11.41 -1.27 19.81
N PRO A 125 -11.59 -0.98 18.51
CA PRO A 125 -12.21 -1.92 17.57
C PRO A 125 -11.47 -3.26 17.51
N ALA A 126 -12.21 -4.34 17.17
CA ALA A 126 -11.63 -5.67 17.03
C ALA A 126 -10.48 -5.72 16.01
N LEU A 127 -10.55 -4.92 14.94
CA LEU A 127 -9.54 -4.86 13.88
C LEU A 127 -8.14 -4.40 14.35
N VAL A 128 -8.04 -3.72 15.49
CA VAL A 128 -6.74 -3.31 16.06
C VAL A 128 -6.38 -4.08 17.31
N ARG A 129 -7.15 -5.13 17.68
CA ARG A 129 -6.84 -5.98 18.83
C ARG A 129 -5.83 -7.08 18.46
N PRO A 130 -5.10 -7.64 19.45
CA PRO A 130 -3.97 -8.53 19.21
C PRO A 130 -4.26 -9.67 18.24
N LEU A 131 -5.33 -10.45 18.46
CA LEU A 131 -5.63 -11.61 17.62
C LEU A 131 -5.79 -11.22 16.15
N VAL A 132 -6.62 -10.21 15.84
CA VAL A 132 -6.87 -9.78 14.46
C VAL A 132 -5.62 -9.16 13.86
N SER A 133 -4.89 -8.31 14.61
CA SER A 133 -3.65 -7.70 14.15
C SER A 133 -2.57 -8.73 13.82
N ILE A 134 -2.42 -9.77 14.64
CA ILE A 134 -1.47 -10.88 14.40
C ILE A 134 -1.87 -11.65 13.14
N LEU A 135 -3.15 -12.08 13.04
CA LEU A 135 -3.61 -12.87 11.89
C LEU A 135 -3.50 -12.10 10.57
N VAL A 136 -3.87 -10.81 10.57
CA VAL A 136 -3.79 -9.97 9.37
C VAL A 136 -2.33 -9.73 8.97
N THR A 137 -1.45 -9.42 9.94
CA THR A 137 -0.02 -9.27 9.66
C THR A 137 0.58 -10.56 9.12
N ALA A 138 0.26 -11.72 9.71
CA ALA A 138 0.72 -13.01 9.21
C ALA A 138 0.23 -13.26 7.77
N GLY A 139 -1.05 -13.01 7.48
CA GLY A 139 -1.61 -13.14 6.13
C GLY A 139 -0.93 -12.21 5.13
N PHE A 140 -0.75 -10.93 5.47
CA PHE A 140 -0.05 -9.98 4.62
C PHE A 140 1.43 -10.34 4.41
N THR A 141 2.10 -10.86 5.44
CA THR A 141 3.50 -11.31 5.33
C THR A 141 3.61 -12.49 4.38
N VAL A 142 2.77 -13.52 4.53
CA VAL A 142 2.74 -14.67 3.62
C VAL A 142 2.45 -14.21 2.19
N PHE A 143 1.47 -13.32 2.00
CA PHE A 143 1.13 -12.81 0.67
C PHE A 143 2.26 -11.95 0.07
N SER A 144 2.94 -11.12 0.88
CA SER A 144 4.09 -10.32 0.43
C SER A 144 5.28 -11.20 0.06
N VAL A 145 5.57 -12.25 0.83
CA VAL A 145 6.61 -13.24 0.49
C VAL A 145 6.27 -13.95 -0.81
N TYR A 146 5.01 -14.36 -0.99
CA TYR A 146 4.56 -14.96 -2.24
C TYR A 146 4.72 -13.99 -3.42
N PHE A 147 4.33 -12.72 -3.26
CA PHE A 147 4.56 -11.69 -4.28
C PHE A 147 6.04 -11.55 -4.63
N LEU A 148 6.94 -11.50 -3.63
CA LEU A 148 8.38 -11.38 -3.89
C LEU A 148 8.94 -12.58 -4.65
N ILE A 149 8.47 -13.80 -4.35
CA ILE A 149 8.85 -15.02 -5.10
C ILE A 149 8.40 -14.89 -6.56
N VAL A 150 7.13 -14.56 -6.78
CA VAL A 150 6.56 -14.41 -8.13
C VAL A 150 7.23 -13.26 -8.90
N TRP A 151 7.57 -12.16 -8.23
CA TRP A 151 8.21 -11.00 -8.84
C TRP A 151 9.66 -11.27 -9.29
N THR A 152 10.35 -12.19 -8.62
CA THR A 152 11.74 -12.54 -8.97
C THR A 152 11.85 -13.69 -9.97
N ASP A 153 10.75 -14.36 -10.28
CA ASP A 153 10.71 -15.47 -11.23
C ASP A 153 10.14 -14.99 -12.59
N PRO A 154 10.98 -14.84 -13.62
CA PRO A 154 10.54 -14.36 -14.94
C PRO A 154 9.63 -15.36 -15.68
N SER A 155 9.52 -16.60 -15.22
CA SER A 155 8.60 -17.60 -15.81
C SER A 155 7.16 -17.39 -15.40
N VAL A 156 6.90 -16.62 -14.32
CA VAL A 156 5.57 -16.40 -13.80
C VAL A 156 4.84 -15.33 -14.61
N MET A 157 3.69 -15.71 -15.18
CA MET A 157 2.94 -14.90 -16.11
C MET A 157 1.78 -14.09 -15.48
N PHE A 158 1.71 -14.01 -14.14
CA PHE A 158 0.61 -13.36 -13.43
C PHE A 158 1.07 -12.46 -12.26
N VAL A 159 2.31 -12.00 -12.29
CA VAL A 159 2.90 -11.14 -11.24
C VAL A 159 2.08 -9.87 -11.00
N GLY A 160 1.55 -9.27 -12.06
CA GLY A 160 0.74 -8.06 -11.95
C GLY A 160 -0.58 -8.27 -11.20
N VAL A 161 -1.19 -9.45 -11.31
CA VAL A 161 -2.41 -9.79 -10.53
C VAL A 161 -2.07 -9.92 -9.05
N VAL A 162 -0.96 -10.60 -8.73
CA VAL A 162 -0.54 -10.81 -7.33
C VAL A 162 -0.22 -9.47 -6.65
N GLU A 163 0.53 -8.59 -7.33
CA GLU A 163 0.84 -7.26 -6.80
C GLU A 163 -0.42 -6.45 -6.52
N ARG A 164 -1.35 -6.39 -7.46
CA ARG A 164 -2.62 -5.65 -7.32
C ARG A 164 -3.48 -6.19 -6.20
N ALA A 165 -3.61 -7.51 -6.11
CA ALA A 165 -4.38 -8.14 -5.04
C ALA A 165 -3.80 -7.82 -3.66
N LEU A 166 -2.47 -7.84 -3.51
CA LEU A 166 -1.80 -7.45 -2.28
C LEU A 166 -2.02 -5.98 -1.95
N ALA A 167 -1.82 -5.08 -2.92
CA ALA A 167 -2.01 -3.64 -2.75
C ALA A 167 -3.46 -3.29 -2.38
N VAL A 168 -4.44 -3.93 -3.00
CA VAL A 168 -5.87 -3.79 -2.65
C VAL A 168 -6.12 -4.26 -1.22
N ALA A 169 -5.66 -5.46 -0.86
CA ALA A 169 -5.89 -6.02 0.47
C ALA A 169 -5.31 -5.11 1.58
N GLN A 170 -4.08 -4.63 1.41
CA GLN A 170 -3.41 -3.74 2.38
C GLN A 170 -4.11 -2.39 2.49
N SER A 171 -4.46 -1.76 1.36
CA SER A 171 -5.09 -0.44 1.36
C SER A 171 -6.52 -0.47 1.93
N TRP A 172 -7.33 -1.46 1.58
CA TRP A 172 -8.69 -1.59 2.09
C TRP A 172 -8.75 -2.02 3.55
N TYR A 173 -7.75 -2.77 4.05
CA TYR A 173 -7.66 -3.03 5.48
C TYR A 173 -7.42 -1.73 6.27
N LEU A 174 -6.57 -0.82 5.79
CA LEU A 174 -6.39 0.49 6.41
C LEU A 174 -7.70 1.30 6.40
N VAL A 175 -8.49 1.24 5.33
CA VAL A 175 -9.82 1.86 5.27
C VAL A 175 -10.74 1.27 6.33
N ALA A 176 -10.84 -0.05 6.42
CA ALA A 176 -11.70 -0.72 7.38
C ALA A 176 -11.35 -0.33 8.83
N VAL A 177 -10.06 -0.29 9.15
CA VAL A 177 -9.58 0.16 10.47
C VAL A 177 -9.90 1.64 10.70
N ALA A 178 -9.66 2.51 9.72
CA ALA A 178 -9.93 3.94 9.84
C ALA A 178 -11.42 4.23 10.06
N LEU A 179 -12.31 3.52 9.36
CA LEU A 179 -13.77 3.62 9.53
C LEU A 179 -14.19 3.16 10.93
N THR A 180 -13.71 2.00 11.40
CA THR A 180 -14.10 1.49 12.72
C THR A 180 -13.58 2.36 13.86
N LEU A 181 -12.40 2.97 13.72
CA LEU A 181 -11.88 3.94 14.67
C LEU A 181 -12.73 5.22 14.69
N TYR A 182 -13.14 5.71 13.52
CA TYR A 182 -13.97 6.91 13.41
C TYR A 182 -15.34 6.75 14.08
N TYR A 183 -16.03 5.66 13.79
CA TYR A 183 -17.38 5.42 14.37
C TYR A 183 -17.39 5.06 15.84
N ARG A 184 -16.26 4.61 16.41
CA ARG A 184 -16.14 4.29 17.84
C ARG A 184 -15.58 5.40 18.71
N GLN A 185 -15.11 6.51 18.14
CA GLN A 185 -14.73 7.67 18.95
C GLN A 185 -15.99 8.29 19.56
N PRO A 186 -16.03 8.52 20.89
CA PRO A 186 -17.09 9.33 21.49
C PRO A 186 -17.10 10.71 20.79
N LYS A 187 -18.29 11.21 20.42
CA LYS A 187 -18.47 12.49 19.72
C LYS A 187 -17.90 13.72 20.47
N ALA A 188 -17.41 13.56 21.69
CA ALA A 188 -16.85 14.61 22.54
C ALA A 188 -15.44 15.10 22.19
N VAL A 189 -14.81 14.61 21.13
CA VAL A 189 -13.44 15.03 20.76
C VAL A 189 -13.43 15.90 19.48
N LEU A 190 -14.59 16.24 18.95
CA LEU A 190 -14.75 17.07 17.74
C LEU A 190 -15.27 18.50 18.03
N SER A 191 -15.30 18.89 19.30
CA SER A 191 -15.63 20.27 19.70
C SER A 191 -14.38 21.07 20.04
#